data_7ea0b53e035e9ba81526f2f39a66802b
#
_entry.id   7ea0b53e035e9ba81526f2f39a66802b
#
_cell.length_a   1.000
_cell.length_b   1.000
_cell.length_c   1.000
_cell.angle_alpha   90.00
_cell.angle_beta   90.00
_cell.angle_gamma   90.00
#
_symmetry.space_group_name_H-M   'P 1'
#
loop_
_entity.id
_entity.type
_entity.pdbx_description
1 polymer ?
#
loop_
_entity_poly.entity_id
_entity_poly.type
_entity_poly.pdbx_seq_one_letter_code
_entity_poly.pdbx_strand_id
1 'polypeptide(L)'
;MRARSIALVIAAALVAGALGVVASVALTGPGPLLRSPLGAMLLGLVDERGRVMPLGSVMSPLQLPDLDGRLHAVPVPGRATLVNYWASWCGPCRAEMPLLDRLARGAVSAVPVDVVGIALDDAAPVRDYLAATPVGFPILIEVPTATDSSTSAGNRRGILPFSVLVDARGRIVARRYGAFADASELRDWVAETK
;
A
#
# COMPACT_ATOMS: atom_id res chain seq x y z
N MET A 1 50.75 13.15 -27.14
CA MET A 1 49.98 12.36 -28.12
C MET A 1 49.27 11.14 -27.49
N ARG A 2 49.85 10.44 -26.48
CA ARG A 2 49.29 9.22 -25.87
C ARG A 2 47.96 9.43 -25.11
N ALA A 3 47.74 10.54 -24.41
CA ALA A 3 46.52 10.77 -23.62
C ALA A 3 45.24 10.91 -24.47
N ARG A 4 45.32 11.57 -25.63
CA ARG A 4 44.22 11.72 -26.59
C ARG A 4 43.81 10.38 -27.23
N SER A 5 44.80 9.52 -27.52
CA SER A 5 44.52 8.18 -28.08
C SER A 5 43.85 7.26 -27.05
N ILE A 6 44.24 7.33 -25.78
CA ILE A 6 43.61 6.56 -24.69
C ILE A 6 42.16 7.03 -24.47
N ALA A 7 41.91 8.33 -24.46
CA ALA A 7 40.58 8.87 -24.33
C ALA A 7 39.64 8.43 -25.48
N LEU A 8 40.13 8.42 -26.70
CA LEU A 8 39.39 7.94 -27.88
C LEU A 8 39.05 6.43 -27.80
N VAL A 9 39.98 5.62 -27.33
CA VAL A 9 39.75 4.16 -27.15
C VAL A 9 38.71 3.92 -26.07
N ILE A 10 38.79 4.63 -24.95
CA ILE A 10 37.77 4.51 -23.86
C ILE A 10 36.39 4.96 -24.35
N ALA A 11 36.31 6.09 -25.08
CA ALA A 11 35.06 6.58 -25.64
C ALA A 11 34.44 5.58 -26.63
N ALA A 12 35.26 5.00 -27.52
CA ALA A 12 34.82 3.98 -28.47
C ALA A 12 34.32 2.70 -27.76
N ALA A 13 35.02 2.25 -26.71
CA ALA A 13 34.61 1.10 -25.92
C ALA A 13 33.28 1.34 -25.18
N LEU A 14 33.06 2.54 -24.65
CA LEU A 14 31.78 2.93 -23.97
C LEU A 14 30.63 2.97 -24.98
N VAL A 15 30.84 3.53 -26.17
CA VAL A 15 29.82 3.57 -27.24
C VAL A 15 29.49 2.16 -27.73
N ALA A 16 30.51 1.30 -27.97
CA ALA A 16 30.29 -0.08 -28.39
C ALA A 16 29.55 -0.89 -27.30
N GLY A 17 29.88 -0.66 -26.02
CA GLY A 17 29.18 -1.26 -24.88
C GLY A 17 27.71 -0.84 -24.81
N ALA A 18 27.43 0.46 -24.97
CA ALA A 18 26.07 1.00 -24.97
C ALA A 18 25.23 0.45 -26.16
N LEU A 19 25.83 0.38 -27.36
CA LEU A 19 25.16 -0.20 -28.53
C LEU A 19 24.89 -1.71 -28.35
N GLY A 20 25.81 -2.45 -27.74
CA GLY A 20 25.61 -3.86 -27.41
C GLY A 20 24.47 -4.09 -26.43
N VAL A 21 24.34 -3.25 -25.42
CA VAL A 21 23.24 -3.29 -24.46
C VAL A 21 21.90 -2.98 -25.15
N VAL A 22 21.84 -1.94 -25.99
CA VAL A 22 20.63 -1.57 -26.74
C VAL A 22 20.23 -2.69 -27.71
N ALA A 23 21.18 -3.27 -28.45
CA ALA A 23 20.90 -4.38 -29.36
C ALA A 23 20.42 -5.64 -28.61
N SER A 24 21.00 -5.96 -27.45
CA SER A 24 20.58 -7.08 -26.60
C SER A 24 19.15 -6.88 -26.09
N VAL A 25 18.82 -5.67 -25.60
CA VAL A 25 17.45 -5.36 -25.13
C VAL A 25 16.44 -5.40 -26.28
N ALA A 26 16.82 -4.94 -27.47
CA ALA A 26 15.95 -4.96 -28.63
C ALA A 26 15.66 -6.36 -29.17
N LEU A 27 16.63 -7.28 -29.10
CA LEU A 27 16.54 -8.63 -29.64
C LEU A 27 16.00 -9.67 -28.65
N THR A 28 16.32 -9.54 -27.36
CA THR A 28 15.99 -10.54 -26.33
C THR A 28 15.07 -10.01 -25.23
N GLY A 29 14.68 -8.73 -25.33
CA GLY A 29 13.96 -8.04 -24.27
C GLY A 29 14.82 -7.71 -23.03
N PRO A 30 14.31 -6.95 -22.06
CA PRO A 30 15.06 -6.53 -20.88
C PRO A 30 15.35 -7.66 -19.86
N GLY A 31 14.79 -8.86 -20.07
CA GLY A 31 14.79 -9.96 -19.10
C GLY A 31 16.17 -10.42 -18.63
N PRO A 32 17.16 -10.67 -19.52
CA PRO A 32 18.49 -11.15 -19.10
C PRO A 32 19.29 -10.11 -18.29
N LEU A 33 19.21 -8.84 -18.66
CA LEU A 33 19.88 -7.73 -17.96
C LEU A 33 19.29 -7.48 -16.57
N LEU A 34 17.96 -7.57 -16.46
CA LEU A 34 17.26 -7.38 -15.19
C LEU A 34 17.50 -8.54 -14.20
N ARG A 35 17.86 -9.72 -14.69
CA ARG A 35 18.23 -10.90 -13.87
C ARG A 35 19.71 -10.91 -13.45
N SER A 36 20.52 -10.00 -13.94
CA SER A 36 21.89 -9.86 -13.49
C SER A 36 21.96 -9.24 -12.08
N PRO A 37 23.01 -9.52 -11.29
CA PRO A 37 23.21 -8.90 -9.98
C PRO A 37 23.21 -7.37 -10.04
N LEU A 38 23.75 -6.79 -11.12
CA LEU A 38 23.78 -5.36 -11.38
C LEU A 38 22.39 -4.82 -11.74
N GLY A 39 21.62 -5.55 -12.54
CA GLY A 39 20.22 -5.21 -12.86
C GLY A 39 19.32 -5.27 -11.62
N ALA A 40 19.50 -6.28 -10.78
CA ALA A 40 18.78 -6.40 -9.51
C ALA A 40 19.13 -5.25 -8.54
N MET A 41 20.39 -4.81 -8.49
CA MET A 41 20.84 -3.67 -7.70
C MET A 41 20.27 -2.36 -8.23
N LEU A 42 20.28 -2.14 -9.56
CA LEU A 42 19.71 -0.94 -10.19
C LEU A 42 18.19 -0.89 -10.05
N LEU A 43 17.49 -2.04 -10.19
CA LEU A 43 16.06 -2.15 -9.92
C LEU A 43 15.75 -1.90 -8.45
N GLY A 44 16.60 -2.35 -7.51
CA GLY A 44 16.49 -2.07 -6.10
C GLY A 44 16.55 -0.57 -5.78
N LEU A 45 17.33 0.21 -6.54
CA LEU A 45 17.41 1.66 -6.41
C LEU A 45 16.20 2.41 -6.99
N VAL A 46 15.50 1.80 -7.96
CA VAL A 46 14.31 2.38 -8.61
C VAL A 46 13.01 1.96 -7.91
N ASP A 47 13.03 0.86 -7.17
CA ASP A 47 11.83 0.17 -6.68
C ASP A 47 11.37 0.59 -5.26
N GLU A 48 12.02 1.55 -4.62
CA GLU A 48 11.56 2.01 -3.29
C GLU A 48 10.17 2.66 -3.31
N ARG A 49 9.67 3.08 -4.48
CA ARG A 49 8.36 3.72 -4.64
C ARG A 49 7.24 2.82 -5.15
N GLY A 50 7.51 1.55 -5.45
CA GLY A 50 6.54 0.63 -6.06
C GLY A 50 6.54 -0.79 -5.48
N ARG A 51 7.32 -1.06 -4.44
CA ARG A 51 7.39 -2.39 -3.84
C ARG A 51 6.22 -2.63 -2.90
N VAL A 52 5.38 -3.61 -3.23
CA VAL A 52 4.38 -4.12 -2.27
C VAL A 52 5.11 -4.69 -1.06
N MET A 53 4.78 -4.21 0.11
CA MET A 53 5.31 -4.76 1.37
C MET A 53 4.91 -6.24 1.51
N PRO A 54 5.85 -7.20 1.64
CA PRO A 54 5.50 -8.62 1.82
C PRO A 54 4.68 -8.84 3.10
N LEU A 55 3.93 -9.95 3.17
CA LEU A 55 3.35 -10.40 4.44
C LEU A 55 4.49 -10.67 5.44
N GLY A 56 4.27 -10.31 6.71
CA GLY A 56 5.27 -10.36 7.77
C GLY A 56 6.23 -9.17 7.83
N SER A 57 6.28 -8.29 6.80
CA SER A 57 7.04 -7.05 6.87
C SER A 57 6.35 -6.02 7.75
N VAL A 58 7.14 -5.12 8.34
CA VAL A 58 6.60 -3.98 9.09
C VAL A 58 5.95 -3.00 8.11
N MET A 59 4.71 -2.62 8.35
CA MET A 59 4.03 -1.57 7.60
C MET A 59 4.74 -0.23 7.86
N SER A 60 5.09 0.48 6.79
CA SER A 60 5.68 1.81 6.93
C SER A 60 4.72 2.74 7.67
N PRO A 61 5.16 3.42 8.74
CA PRO A 61 4.30 4.35 9.46
C PRO A 61 3.83 5.48 8.55
N LEU A 62 2.52 5.76 8.61
CA LEU A 62 1.88 6.87 7.92
C LEU A 62 1.44 7.92 8.95
N GLN A 63 1.37 9.16 8.52
CA GLN A 63 0.73 10.26 9.24
C GLN A 63 -0.29 10.88 8.29
N LEU A 64 -1.57 10.62 8.52
CA LEU A 64 -2.64 11.09 7.65
C LEU A 64 -3.61 11.97 8.44
N PRO A 65 -4.14 13.04 7.82
CA PRO A 65 -5.12 13.90 8.46
C PRO A 65 -6.50 13.23 8.54
N ASP A 66 -7.21 13.48 9.61
CA ASP A 66 -8.66 13.27 9.68
C ASP A 66 -9.41 14.44 8.99
N LEU A 67 -10.74 14.40 9.03
CA LEU A 67 -11.58 15.43 8.44
C LEU A 67 -11.40 16.83 9.08
N ASP A 68 -10.86 16.91 10.29
CA ASP A 68 -10.55 18.16 10.99
C ASP A 68 -9.10 18.60 10.79
N GLY A 69 -8.31 17.84 10.02
CA GLY A 69 -6.90 18.12 9.74
C GLY A 69 -5.92 17.66 10.84
N ARG A 70 -6.40 16.92 11.85
CA ARG A 70 -5.52 16.35 12.87
C ARG A 70 -4.81 15.13 12.32
N LEU A 71 -3.50 15.04 12.54
CA LEU A 71 -2.69 13.91 12.06
C LEU A 71 -2.83 12.69 12.99
N HIS A 72 -3.03 11.53 12.38
CA HIS A 72 -3.11 10.24 13.05
C HIS A 72 -2.06 9.29 12.51
N ALA A 73 -1.43 8.55 13.43
CA ALA A 73 -0.47 7.50 13.06
C ALA A 73 -1.19 6.22 12.61
N VAL A 74 -0.73 5.63 11.49
CA VAL A 74 -1.23 4.36 10.97
C VAL A 74 -0.05 3.45 10.63
N PRO A 75 -0.03 2.18 11.09
CA PRO A 75 -0.95 1.56 12.05
C PRO A 75 -0.84 2.18 13.45
N VAL A 76 -1.80 1.89 14.31
CA VAL A 76 -1.78 2.38 15.71
C VAL A 76 -0.62 1.72 16.46
N PRO A 77 0.33 2.48 17.03
CA PRO A 77 1.51 1.90 17.68
C PRO A 77 1.16 0.95 18.83
N GLY A 78 1.76 -0.24 18.82
CA GLY A 78 1.60 -1.23 19.90
C GLY A 78 0.24 -1.94 19.94
N ARG A 79 -0.62 -1.75 18.92
CA ARG A 79 -1.96 -2.33 18.85
C ARG A 79 -2.20 -2.99 17.50
N ALA A 80 -2.93 -4.11 17.48
CA ALA A 80 -3.39 -4.68 16.24
C ALA A 80 -4.36 -3.70 15.56
N THR A 81 -4.16 -3.47 14.25
CA THR A 81 -4.90 -2.46 13.50
C THR A 81 -5.46 -3.07 12.21
N LEU A 82 -6.77 -2.94 12.00
CA LEU A 82 -7.39 -3.13 10.70
C LEU A 82 -7.39 -1.79 9.98
N VAL A 83 -6.62 -1.68 8.91
CA VAL A 83 -6.60 -0.52 8.01
C VAL A 83 -7.51 -0.84 6.82
N ASN A 84 -8.60 -0.09 6.68
CA ASN A 84 -9.55 -0.26 5.58
C ASN A 84 -9.46 0.92 4.60
N TYR A 85 -9.12 0.65 3.36
CA TYR A 85 -9.10 1.61 2.27
C TYR A 85 -10.45 1.60 1.55
N TRP A 86 -11.07 2.76 1.45
CA TRP A 86 -12.43 2.91 0.94
C TRP A 86 -12.63 4.24 0.21
N ALA A 87 -13.83 4.48 -0.34
CA ALA A 87 -14.22 5.77 -0.89
C ALA A 87 -15.73 5.98 -0.72
N SER A 88 -16.17 7.23 -0.69
CA SER A 88 -17.59 7.60 -0.51
C SER A 88 -18.48 7.14 -1.68
N TRP A 89 -17.94 7.09 -2.87
CA TRP A 89 -18.60 6.61 -4.10
C TRP A 89 -18.61 5.07 -4.25
N CYS A 90 -17.85 4.35 -3.42
CA CYS A 90 -17.72 2.89 -3.50
C CYS A 90 -18.89 2.20 -2.79
N GLY A 91 -19.83 1.64 -3.56
CA GLY A 91 -21.01 0.97 -3.01
C GLY A 91 -20.70 -0.16 -2.02
N PRO A 92 -19.84 -1.16 -2.39
CA PRO A 92 -19.43 -2.23 -1.47
C PRO A 92 -18.74 -1.73 -0.21
N CYS A 93 -17.91 -0.65 -0.30
CA CYS A 93 -17.27 -0.05 0.86
C CYS A 93 -18.30 0.48 1.85
N ARG A 94 -19.29 1.24 1.35
CA ARG A 94 -20.38 1.78 2.17
C ARG A 94 -21.20 0.70 2.86
N ALA A 95 -21.40 -0.43 2.19
CA ALA A 95 -22.15 -1.57 2.73
C ALA A 95 -21.44 -2.24 3.92
N GLU A 96 -20.10 -2.25 3.96
CA GLU A 96 -19.35 -2.86 5.07
C GLU A 96 -19.06 -1.92 6.25
N MET A 97 -19.19 -0.58 6.08
CA MET A 97 -18.91 0.39 7.15
C MET A 97 -19.62 0.10 8.47
N PRO A 98 -20.92 -0.29 8.51
CA PRO A 98 -21.58 -0.65 9.76
C PRO A 98 -20.99 -1.88 10.44
N LEU A 99 -20.44 -2.83 9.67
CA LEU A 99 -19.80 -4.02 10.20
C LEU A 99 -18.44 -3.67 10.84
N LEU A 100 -17.65 -2.81 10.18
CA LEU A 100 -16.40 -2.30 10.71
C LEU A 100 -16.62 -1.45 11.97
N ASP A 101 -17.69 -0.67 12.02
CA ASP A 101 -18.06 0.08 13.21
C ASP A 101 -18.40 -0.83 14.41
N ARG A 102 -19.09 -1.94 14.17
CA ARG A 102 -19.32 -2.97 15.20
C ARG A 102 -18.02 -3.62 15.67
N LEU A 103 -17.06 -3.87 14.78
CA LEU A 103 -15.74 -4.38 15.16
C LEU A 103 -15.01 -3.36 16.05
N ALA A 104 -14.97 -2.10 15.65
CA ALA A 104 -14.33 -1.02 16.40
C ALA A 104 -14.88 -0.87 17.82
N ARG A 105 -16.17 -1.15 18.00
CA ARG A 105 -16.84 -1.18 19.33
C ARG A 105 -16.65 -2.50 20.10
N GLY A 106 -15.87 -3.44 19.59
CA GLY A 106 -15.65 -4.75 20.23
C GLY A 106 -16.83 -5.73 20.13
N ALA A 107 -17.82 -5.45 19.27
CA ALA A 107 -19.04 -6.26 19.16
C ALA A 107 -18.93 -7.44 18.16
N VAL A 108 -17.78 -7.61 17.49
CA VAL A 108 -17.55 -8.66 16.47
C VAL A 108 -16.50 -9.66 16.91
N SER A 109 -15.42 -9.22 17.55
CA SER A 109 -14.29 -10.06 17.92
C SER A 109 -13.90 -9.85 19.40
N ALA A 110 -13.49 -10.93 20.06
CA ALA A 110 -12.85 -10.86 21.38
C ALA A 110 -11.37 -10.45 21.30
N VAL A 111 -10.77 -10.48 20.10
CA VAL A 111 -9.42 -9.97 19.86
C VAL A 111 -9.53 -8.45 19.74
N PRO A 112 -8.82 -7.67 20.59
CA PRO A 112 -8.84 -6.22 20.48
C PRO A 112 -8.10 -5.78 19.21
N VAL A 113 -8.83 -5.15 18.30
CA VAL A 113 -8.32 -4.61 17.03
C VAL A 113 -8.84 -3.20 16.86
N ASP A 114 -7.94 -2.25 16.68
CA ASP A 114 -8.32 -0.90 16.26
C ASP A 114 -8.70 -0.89 14.79
N VAL A 115 -9.73 -0.13 14.45
CA VAL A 115 -10.13 0.07 13.06
C VAL A 115 -9.75 1.49 12.65
N VAL A 116 -9.15 1.62 11.48
CA VAL A 116 -8.85 2.92 10.84
C VAL A 116 -9.32 2.85 9.40
N GLY A 117 -10.19 3.77 9.00
CA GLY A 117 -10.60 3.95 7.62
C GLY A 117 -9.72 4.99 6.93
N ILE A 118 -9.10 4.65 5.79
CA ILE A 118 -8.42 5.60 4.94
C ILE A 118 -9.29 5.81 3.70
N ALA A 119 -9.87 7.00 3.57
CA ALA A 119 -10.65 7.37 2.41
C ALA A 119 -9.71 7.82 1.29
N LEU A 120 -9.66 7.05 0.20
CA LEU A 120 -9.02 7.44 -1.06
C LEU A 120 -10.01 8.32 -1.85
N ASP A 121 -10.22 9.53 -1.36
CA ASP A 121 -11.28 10.42 -1.82
C ASP A 121 -11.03 11.86 -1.33
N ASP A 122 -11.81 12.81 -1.84
CA ASP A 122 -11.83 14.16 -1.33
C ASP A 122 -12.59 14.27 0.01
N ALA A 123 -12.17 15.19 0.87
CA ALA A 123 -12.76 15.35 2.20
C ALA A 123 -14.25 15.75 2.19
N ALA A 124 -14.70 16.52 1.18
CA ALA A 124 -16.09 16.99 1.13
C ALA A 124 -17.09 15.84 0.94
N PRO A 125 -17.01 14.98 -0.09
CA PRO A 125 -17.93 13.85 -0.25
C PRO A 125 -17.84 12.82 0.89
N VAL A 126 -16.66 12.65 1.50
CA VAL A 126 -16.49 11.80 2.69
C VAL A 126 -17.27 12.38 3.88
N ARG A 127 -17.18 13.69 4.09
CA ARG A 127 -17.93 14.39 5.15
C ARG A 127 -19.44 14.25 4.96
N ASP A 128 -19.94 14.44 3.74
CA ASP A 128 -21.36 14.30 3.41
C ASP A 128 -21.87 12.88 3.67
N TYR A 129 -21.08 11.86 3.29
CA TYR A 129 -21.43 10.48 3.59
C TYR A 129 -21.48 10.20 5.08
N LEU A 130 -20.49 10.65 5.86
CA LEU A 130 -20.40 10.39 7.29
C LEU A 130 -21.44 11.19 8.10
N ALA A 131 -21.92 12.31 7.59
CA ALA A 131 -23.06 13.04 8.18
C ALA A 131 -24.34 12.20 8.16
N ALA A 132 -24.55 11.41 7.11
CA ALA A 132 -25.69 10.50 6.97
C ALA A 132 -25.45 9.12 7.60
N THR A 133 -24.19 8.67 7.69
CA THR A 133 -23.81 7.33 8.17
C THR A 133 -22.57 7.45 9.08
N PRO A 134 -22.74 7.93 10.32
CA PRO A 134 -21.63 8.12 11.24
C PRO A 134 -21.02 6.79 11.68
N VAL A 135 -19.69 6.77 11.85
CA VAL A 135 -18.93 5.64 12.39
C VAL A 135 -18.10 6.08 13.59
N GLY A 136 -17.81 5.15 14.50
CA GLY A 136 -17.09 5.41 15.75
C GLY A 136 -15.58 5.18 15.69
N PHE A 137 -15.01 4.99 14.50
CA PHE A 137 -13.57 4.82 14.30
C PHE A 137 -12.99 5.94 13.44
N PRO A 138 -11.68 6.24 13.54
CA PRO A 138 -11.04 7.30 12.79
C PRO A 138 -11.18 7.11 11.28
N ILE A 139 -11.57 8.17 10.58
CA ILE A 139 -11.56 8.26 9.13
C ILE A 139 -10.51 9.29 8.73
N LEU A 140 -9.52 8.82 8.00
CA LEU A 140 -8.39 9.61 7.50
C LEU A 140 -8.54 9.85 6.01
N ILE A 141 -7.98 10.95 5.53
CA ILE A 141 -8.07 11.34 4.12
C ILE A 141 -6.73 11.17 3.46
N GLU A 142 -6.72 10.51 2.32
CA GLU A 142 -5.57 10.43 1.42
C GLU A 142 -6.03 10.64 -0.01
N VAL A 143 -5.41 11.59 -0.70
CA VAL A 143 -5.71 11.83 -2.12
C VAL A 143 -5.27 10.60 -2.93
N PRO A 144 -6.17 10.00 -3.73
CA PRO A 144 -5.84 8.82 -4.51
C PRO A 144 -4.79 9.15 -5.57
N THR A 145 -3.72 8.35 -5.59
CA THR A 145 -2.62 8.46 -6.57
C THR A 145 -2.16 7.08 -7.00
N ALA A 146 -1.34 7.00 -8.05
CA ALA A 146 -0.71 5.75 -8.45
C ALA A 146 0.23 5.16 -7.37
N THR A 147 0.60 5.97 -6.36
CA THR A 147 1.54 5.62 -5.30
C THR A 147 0.98 5.94 -3.90
N ASP A 148 -0.36 5.97 -3.75
CA ASP A 148 -0.99 6.10 -2.43
C ASP A 148 -0.62 4.94 -1.51
N SER A 149 -0.93 5.08 -0.23
CA SER A 149 -0.52 4.10 0.79
C SER A 149 -1.14 2.72 0.57
N SER A 150 -2.31 2.63 -0.09
CA SER A 150 -2.94 1.35 -0.42
C SER A 150 -2.11 0.54 -1.41
N THR A 151 -1.49 1.21 -2.39
CA THR A 151 -0.61 0.58 -3.39
C THR A 151 0.61 -0.05 -2.72
N SER A 152 1.28 0.66 -1.81
CA SER A 152 2.39 0.13 -1.00
C SER A 152 1.93 -1.02 -0.12
N ALA A 153 0.75 -0.92 0.47
CA ALA A 153 0.13 -1.97 1.28
C ALA A 153 -0.29 -3.20 0.46
N GLY A 154 -0.31 -3.13 -0.87
CA GLY A 154 -0.56 -4.27 -1.76
C GLY A 154 -1.68 -4.08 -2.77
N ASN A 155 -2.42 -2.98 -2.75
CA ASN A 155 -3.54 -2.71 -3.64
C ASN A 155 -3.09 -2.20 -5.02
N ARG A 156 -2.30 -2.98 -5.73
CA ARG A 156 -1.80 -2.59 -7.08
C ARG A 156 -2.87 -2.42 -8.14
N ARG A 157 -4.08 -2.93 -7.90
CA ARG A 157 -5.20 -2.89 -8.85
C ARG A 157 -6.17 -1.76 -8.56
N GLY A 158 -5.99 -1.00 -7.48
CA GLY A 158 -6.93 0.03 -7.06
C GLY A 158 -8.32 -0.51 -6.72
N ILE A 159 -8.42 -1.78 -6.27
CA ILE A 159 -9.71 -2.39 -5.91
C ILE A 159 -10.12 -1.91 -4.53
N LEU A 160 -11.37 -1.46 -4.40
CA LEU A 160 -11.99 -1.06 -3.14
C LEU A 160 -13.25 -1.89 -2.85
N PRO A 161 -13.53 -2.17 -1.57
CA PRO A 161 -12.69 -1.91 -0.41
C PRO A 161 -11.44 -2.81 -0.41
N PHE A 162 -10.38 -2.33 0.24
CA PHE A 162 -9.17 -3.10 0.45
C PHE A 162 -8.77 -3.00 1.93
N SER A 163 -8.59 -4.13 2.58
CA SER A 163 -8.25 -4.19 4.00
C SER A 163 -6.88 -4.80 4.25
N VAL A 164 -6.14 -4.23 5.18
CA VAL A 164 -4.86 -4.71 5.66
C VAL A 164 -4.95 -4.92 7.17
N LEU A 165 -4.58 -6.11 7.62
CA LEU A 165 -4.49 -6.43 9.03
C LEU A 165 -3.04 -6.35 9.48
N VAL A 166 -2.79 -5.58 10.52
CA VAL A 166 -1.46 -5.33 11.08
C VAL A 166 -1.45 -5.78 12.54
N ASP A 167 -0.46 -6.55 12.95
CA ASP A 167 -0.30 -6.98 14.35
C ASP A 167 0.21 -5.83 15.26
N ALA A 168 0.24 -6.07 16.58
CA ALA A 168 0.72 -5.09 17.54
C ALA A 168 2.21 -4.74 17.39
N ARG A 169 2.97 -5.50 16.60
CA ARG A 169 4.37 -5.22 16.26
C ARG A 169 4.50 -4.41 14.97
N GLY A 170 3.37 -4.01 14.38
CA GLY A 170 3.33 -3.28 13.13
C GLY A 170 3.54 -4.15 11.88
N ARG A 171 3.43 -5.49 11.96
CA ARG A 171 3.63 -6.39 10.82
C ARG A 171 2.32 -6.63 10.08
N ILE A 172 2.38 -6.60 8.77
CA ILE A 172 1.24 -6.97 7.91
C ILE A 172 1.04 -8.48 8.00
N VAL A 173 -0.06 -8.92 8.58
CA VAL A 173 -0.39 -10.36 8.75
C VAL A 173 -1.38 -10.85 7.70
N ALA A 174 -2.31 -10.01 7.25
CA ALA A 174 -3.28 -10.39 6.24
C ALA A 174 -3.68 -9.21 5.33
N ARG A 175 -4.19 -9.54 4.15
CA ARG A 175 -4.80 -8.59 3.19
C ARG A 175 -6.07 -9.17 2.63
N ARG A 176 -7.03 -8.29 2.34
CA ARG A 176 -8.29 -8.66 1.72
C ARG A 176 -8.70 -7.66 0.66
N TYR A 177 -9.15 -8.16 -0.47
CA TYR A 177 -9.82 -7.41 -1.52
C TYR A 177 -11.32 -7.66 -1.46
N GLY A 178 -12.11 -6.62 -1.57
CA GLY A 178 -13.57 -6.69 -1.48
C GLY A 178 -14.09 -6.68 -0.05
N ALA A 179 -15.39 -6.42 0.08
CA ALA A 179 -16.07 -6.30 1.36
C ALA A 179 -16.16 -7.64 2.11
N PHE A 180 -16.24 -7.58 3.43
CA PHE A 180 -16.60 -8.73 4.26
C PHE A 180 -18.09 -9.03 4.09
N ALA A 181 -18.42 -10.31 3.92
CA ALA A 181 -19.81 -10.73 3.72
C ALA A 181 -20.62 -10.59 5.01
N ASP A 182 -20.01 -10.92 6.16
CA ASP A 182 -20.67 -10.89 7.46
C ASP A 182 -19.68 -10.79 8.65
N ALA A 183 -20.26 -10.78 9.86
CA ALA A 183 -19.49 -10.65 11.10
C ALA A 183 -18.65 -11.90 11.42
N SER A 184 -19.03 -13.08 10.94
CA SER A 184 -18.27 -14.31 11.18
C SER A 184 -16.99 -14.29 10.36
N GLU A 185 -17.06 -13.93 9.09
CA GLU A 185 -15.91 -13.79 8.22
C GLU A 185 -14.91 -12.72 8.75
N LEU A 186 -15.42 -11.56 9.15
CA LEU A 186 -14.58 -10.50 9.70
C LEU A 186 -13.89 -10.93 11.01
N ARG A 187 -14.64 -11.60 11.92
CA ARG A 187 -14.10 -12.11 13.18
C ARG A 187 -12.98 -13.12 12.94
N ASP A 188 -13.20 -14.07 12.04
CA ASP A 188 -12.25 -15.14 11.77
C ASP A 188 -10.99 -14.58 11.11
N TRP A 189 -11.15 -13.58 10.23
CA TRP A 189 -10.04 -12.89 9.59
C TRP A 189 -9.19 -12.06 10.57
N VAL A 190 -9.79 -11.33 11.51
CA VAL A 190 -9.01 -10.57 12.50
C VAL A 190 -8.33 -11.48 13.53
N ALA A 191 -8.75 -12.74 13.68
CA ALA A 191 -8.10 -13.71 14.55
C ALA A 191 -6.69 -14.09 14.06
N GLU A 192 -6.31 -13.80 12.82
CA GLU A 192 -4.97 -14.03 12.27
C GLU A 192 -3.89 -13.15 12.93
N THR A 193 -4.26 -12.16 13.76
CA THR A 193 -3.32 -11.32 14.53
C THR A 193 -2.67 -12.03 15.73
N LYS A 194 -3.10 -13.27 16.03
CA LYS A 194 -2.59 -14.04 17.18
C LYS A 194 -1.24 -14.67 16.93
#